data_ad4c3ce794fb63759478574d1375c165
#
_entry.id   ad4c3ce794fb63759478574d1375c165
#
_cell.length_a   1.000
_cell.length_b   1.000
_cell.length_c   1.000
_cell.angle_alpha   90.00
_cell.angle_beta   90.00
_cell.angle_gamma   90.00
#
_symmetry.space_group_name_H-M   'P 1'
#
loop_
_entity.id
_entity.type
_entity.pdbx_description
1 polymer ?
#
loop_
_entity_poly.entity_id
_entity_poly.type
_entity_poly.pdbx_seq_one_letter_code
_entity_poly.pdbx_strand_id
1 'polypeptide(L)'
;MNDTDHRLELLRRRYVHSFPAKRAALADAWLAFVALPDDPTRARELSMQVHRLCGSAAAYGYVRLGECACAADRLVGDELAVPRFAGAARVELFEAAVRAVIDELAAAAACEPG
;
A
#
# COMPACT_ATOMS: atom_id res chain seq x y z
N MET A 1 -7.82 -31.42 -5.18
CA MET A 1 -6.98 -30.22 -5.40
C MET A 1 -5.70 -30.66 -6.10
N ASN A 2 -5.34 -30.03 -7.21
CA ASN A 2 -4.12 -30.36 -7.95
C ASN A 2 -2.90 -29.60 -7.40
N ASP A 3 -1.71 -29.92 -7.89
CA ASP A 3 -0.46 -29.30 -7.44
C ASP A 3 -0.44 -27.78 -7.66
N THR A 4 -1.04 -27.31 -8.75
CA THR A 4 -1.11 -25.87 -9.07
C THR A 4 -1.95 -25.12 -8.02
N ASP A 5 -3.12 -25.66 -7.65
CA ASP A 5 -4.00 -25.05 -6.65
C ASP A 5 -3.31 -25.03 -5.28
N HIS A 6 -2.59 -26.09 -4.94
CA HIS A 6 -1.85 -26.18 -3.69
C HIS A 6 -0.73 -25.13 -3.62
N ARG A 7 0.01 -24.94 -4.73
CA ARG A 7 1.06 -23.91 -4.82
C ARG A 7 0.51 -22.51 -4.67
N LEU A 8 -0.62 -22.23 -5.34
CA LEU A 8 -1.29 -20.93 -5.25
C LEU A 8 -1.72 -20.63 -3.81
N GLU A 9 -2.26 -21.64 -3.11
CA GLU A 9 -2.66 -21.49 -1.72
C GLU A 9 -1.46 -21.20 -0.81
N LEU A 10 -0.34 -21.87 -1.03
CA LEU A 10 0.89 -21.61 -0.27
C LEU A 10 1.42 -20.20 -0.52
N LEU A 11 1.40 -19.74 -1.76
CA LEU A 11 1.83 -18.40 -2.12
C LEU A 11 0.93 -17.34 -1.48
N ARG A 12 -0.39 -17.61 -1.47
CA ARG A 12 -1.37 -16.71 -0.85
C ARG A 12 -1.14 -16.59 0.65
N ARG A 13 -0.85 -17.71 1.33
CA ARG A 13 -0.53 -17.70 2.77
C ARG A 13 0.74 -16.89 3.05
N ARG A 14 1.78 -17.05 2.24
CA ARG A 14 3.01 -16.27 2.37
C ARG A 14 2.74 -14.79 2.16
N TYR A 15 1.89 -14.47 1.20
CA TYR A 15 1.52 -13.10 0.91
C TYR A 15 0.84 -12.44 2.11
N VAL A 16 -0.19 -13.06 2.67
CA VAL A 16 -0.91 -12.50 3.83
C VAL A 16 -0.01 -12.45 5.07
N HIS A 17 0.88 -13.41 5.25
CA HIS A 17 1.83 -13.39 6.36
C HIS A 17 2.83 -12.22 6.26
N SER A 18 3.02 -11.65 5.09
CA SER A 18 3.87 -10.48 4.90
C SER A 18 3.15 -9.16 5.24
N PHE A 19 1.84 -9.19 5.48
CA PHE A 19 1.06 -7.97 5.70
C PHE A 19 1.48 -7.16 6.93
N PRO A 20 1.77 -7.76 8.09
CA PRO A 20 2.25 -6.96 9.22
C PRO A 20 3.53 -6.18 8.92
N ALA A 21 4.48 -6.79 8.21
CA ALA A 21 5.71 -6.12 7.80
C ALA A 21 5.44 -5.04 6.75
N LYS A 22 4.55 -5.31 5.78
CA LYS A 22 4.14 -4.33 4.77
C LYS A 22 3.44 -3.14 5.41
N ARG A 23 2.57 -3.40 6.38
CA ARG A 23 1.86 -2.35 7.11
C ARG A 23 2.83 -1.46 7.87
N ALA A 24 3.80 -2.06 8.57
CA ALA A 24 4.82 -1.32 9.30
C ALA A 24 5.68 -0.48 8.35
N ALA A 25 6.12 -1.05 7.22
CA ALA A 25 6.91 -0.34 6.22
C ALA A 25 6.14 0.84 5.62
N LEU A 26 4.86 0.66 5.33
CA LEU A 26 4.02 1.73 4.79
C LEU A 26 3.78 2.83 5.83
N ALA A 27 3.53 2.46 7.09
CA ALA A 27 3.38 3.43 8.17
C ALA A 27 4.66 4.24 8.37
N ASP A 28 5.83 3.60 8.33
CA ASP A 28 7.13 4.28 8.44
C ASP A 28 7.37 5.21 7.26
N ALA A 29 7.05 4.77 6.04
CA ALA A 29 7.17 5.61 4.84
C ALA A 29 6.24 6.82 4.91
N TRP A 30 5.04 6.64 5.46
CA TRP A 30 4.09 7.71 5.67
C TRP A 30 4.62 8.74 6.67
N LEU A 31 5.11 8.30 7.83
CA LEU A 31 5.68 9.19 8.85
C LEU A 31 6.90 9.96 8.32
N ALA A 32 7.76 9.29 7.54
CA ALA A 32 8.91 9.95 6.90
C ALA A 32 8.46 11.02 5.93
N PHE A 33 7.43 10.72 5.12
CA PHE A 33 6.85 11.69 4.18
C PHE A 33 6.24 12.89 4.92
N VAL A 34 5.47 12.66 5.98
CA VAL A 34 4.83 13.72 6.78
C VAL A 34 5.88 14.67 7.37
N ALA A 35 7.04 14.13 7.78
CA ALA A 35 8.12 14.94 8.35
C ALA A 35 8.76 15.89 7.33
N LEU A 36 8.87 15.47 6.07
CA LEU A 36 9.45 16.27 4.98
C LEU A 36 8.65 16.04 3.68
N PRO A 37 7.44 16.62 3.56
CA PRO A 37 6.54 16.32 2.43
C PRO A 37 7.08 16.71 1.05
N ASP A 38 8.02 17.64 0.99
CA ASP A 38 8.61 18.12 -0.26
C ASP A 38 9.91 17.38 -0.62
N ASP A 39 10.35 16.42 0.20
CA ASP A 39 11.50 15.59 -0.12
C ASP A 39 11.11 14.54 -1.18
N PRO A 40 11.70 14.61 -2.38
CA PRO A 40 11.32 13.69 -3.47
C PRO A 40 11.65 12.22 -3.17
N THR A 41 12.67 11.95 -2.37
CA THR A 41 13.04 10.58 -1.99
C THR A 41 11.98 9.94 -1.11
N ARG A 42 11.48 10.67 -0.13
CA ARG A 42 10.42 10.19 0.78
C ARG A 42 9.10 10.01 0.05
N ALA A 43 8.77 10.94 -0.82
CA ALA A 43 7.55 10.84 -1.64
C ALA A 43 7.60 9.63 -2.57
N ARG A 44 8.76 9.36 -3.19
CA ARG A 44 8.95 8.18 -4.06
C ARG A 44 8.88 6.87 -3.29
N GLU A 45 9.43 6.80 -2.07
CA GLU A 45 9.34 5.61 -1.24
C GLU A 45 7.88 5.28 -0.91
N LEU A 46 7.10 6.28 -0.54
CA LEU A 46 5.66 6.12 -0.29
C LEU A 46 4.94 5.63 -1.54
N SER A 47 5.21 6.24 -2.68
CA SER A 47 4.65 5.84 -3.98
C SER A 47 4.97 4.37 -4.30
N MET A 48 6.22 3.97 -4.09
CA MET A 48 6.67 2.62 -4.40
C MET A 48 5.96 1.56 -3.54
N GLN A 49 5.71 1.86 -2.26
CA GLN A 49 4.98 0.96 -1.35
C GLN A 49 3.55 0.70 -1.85
N VAL A 50 2.81 1.75 -2.19
CA VAL A 50 1.43 1.59 -2.66
C VAL A 50 1.37 0.99 -4.07
N HIS A 51 2.33 1.31 -4.92
CA HIS A 51 2.41 0.76 -6.28
C HIS A 51 2.60 -0.77 -6.25
N ARG A 52 3.46 -1.27 -5.40
CA ARG A 52 3.69 -2.72 -5.25
C ARG A 52 2.42 -3.45 -4.82
N LEU A 53 1.68 -2.88 -3.86
CA LEU A 53 0.41 -3.44 -3.42
C LEU A 53 -0.65 -3.37 -4.52
N CYS A 54 -0.70 -2.28 -5.27
CA CYS A 54 -1.61 -2.15 -6.42
C CYS A 54 -1.39 -3.27 -7.43
N GLY A 55 -0.14 -3.61 -7.71
CA GLY A 55 0.19 -4.64 -8.67
C GLY A 55 -0.02 -6.08 -8.17
N SER A 56 0.04 -6.33 -6.87
CA SER A 56 0.06 -7.70 -6.34
C SER A 56 -1.21 -8.13 -5.62
N ALA A 57 -1.91 -7.23 -4.92
CA ALA A 57 -2.99 -7.62 -4.01
C ALA A 57 -4.13 -8.36 -4.69
N ALA A 58 -4.62 -7.86 -5.81
CA ALA A 58 -5.73 -8.49 -6.54
C ALA A 58 -5.35 -9.87 -7.09
N ALA A 59 -4.08 -10.04 -7.49
CA ALA A 59 -3.57 -11.31 -8.01
C ALA A 59 -3.66 -12.44 -6.97
N TYR A 60 -3.56 -12.09 -5.68
CA TYR A 60 -3.70 -13.05 -4.59
C TYR A 60 -5.10 -13.09 -3.98
N GLY A 61 -6.06 -12.40 -4.58
CA GLY A 61 -7.45 -12.43 -4.13
C GLY A 61 -7.84 -11.35 -3.10
N TYR A 62 -6.94 -10.42 -2.80
CA TYR A 62 -7.21 -9.31 -1.88
C TYR A 62 -7.68 -8.09 -2.68
N VAL A 63 -8.89 -8.19 -3.23
CA VAL A 63 -9.45 -7.21 -4.18
C VAL A 63 -9.58 -5.83 -3.54
N ARG A 64 -10.12 -5.76 -2.33
CA ARG A 64 -10.34 -4.47 -1.66
C ARG A 64 -9.02 -3.77 -1.33
N LEU A 65 -8.02 -4.51 -0.87
CA LEU A 65 -6.67 -3.98 -0.65
C LEU A 65 -6.09 -3.45 -1.96
N GLY A 66 -6.25 -4.21 -3.05
CA GLY A 66 -5.80 -3.80 -4.38
C GLY A 66 -6.46 -2.51 -4.85
N GLU A 67 -7.77 -2.39 -4.66
CA GLU A 67 -8.52 -1.17 -5.04
C GLU A 67 -8.02 0.05 -4.27
N CYS A 68 -7.85 -0.08 -2.95
CA CYS A 68 -7.33 1.01 -2.12
C CYS A 68 -5.91 1.39 -2.52
N ALA A 69 -5.05 0.40 -2.74
CA ALA A 69 -3.66 0.63 -3.13
C ALA A 69 -3.56 1.30 -4.50
N CYS A 70 -4.37 0.86 -5.47
CA CYS A 70 -4.40 1.47 -6.82
C CYS A 70 -4.92 2.89 -6.79
N ALA A 71 -5.91 3.19 -5.95
CA ALA A 71 -6.41 4.55 -5.78
C ALA A 71 -5.32 5.46 -5.20
N ALA A 72 -4.61 4.99 -4.18
CA ALA A 72 -3.49 5.73 -3.60
C ALA A 72 -2.34 5.91 -4.60
N ASP A 73 -2.02 4.85 -5.35
CA ASP A 73 -0.97 4.89 -6.37
C ASP A 73 -1.24 5.96 -7.44
N ARG A 74 -2.47 6.02 -7.93
CA ARG A 74 -2.86 7.04 -8.92
C ARG A 74 -2.74 8.45 -8.35
N LEU A 75 -3.24 8.67 -7.14
CA LEU A 75 -3.23 9.97 -6.50
C LEU A 75 -1.80 10.47 -6.24
N VAL A 76 -0.96 9.62 -5.64
CA VAL A 76 0.43 9.96 -5.33
C VAL A 76 1.23 10.11 -6.63
N GLY A 77 1.03 9.20 -7.59
CA GLY A 77 1.72 9.23 -8.88
C GLY A 77 1.42 10.49 -9.67
N ASP A 78 0.16 10.91 -9.73
CA ASP A 78 -0.25 12.13 -10.43
C ASP A 78 0.39 13.38 -9.79
N GLU A 79 0.41 13.44 -8.45
CA GLU A 79 1.04 14.55 -7.75
C GLU A 79 2.56 14.55 -7.91
N LEU A 80 3.22 13.40 -7.96
CA LEU A 80 4.65 13.31 -8.20
C LEU A 80 5.01 13.74 -9.63
N ALA A 81 4.16 13.41 -10.60
CA ALA A 81 4.38 13.76 -12.01
C ALA A 81 4.26 15.28 -12.24
N VAL A 82 3.25 15.91 -11.63
CA VAL A 82 2.98 17.35 -11.76
C VAL A 82 2.61 17.91 -10.38
N PRO A 83 3.59 18.28 -9.55
CA PRO A 83 3.30 18.78 -8.21
C PRO A 83 2.43 20.02 -8.24
N ARG A 84 1.26 19.95 -7.59
CA ARG A 84 0.30 21.06 -7.48
C ARG A 84 0.19 21.56 -6.05
N PHE A 85 0.63 20.74 -5.11
CA PHE A 85 0.57 21.03 -3.68
C PHE A 85 1.94 20.91 -3.05
N ALA A 86 2.13 21.56 -1.92
CA ALA A 86 3.36 21.50 -1.14
C ALA A 86 3.02 21.48 0.35
N GLY A 87 3.94 20.97 1.16
CA GLY A 87 3.84 21.00 2.61
C GLY A 87 2.58 20.33 3.14
N ALA A 88 1.89 21.00 4.06
CA ALA A 88 0.71 20.48 4.75
C ALA A 88 -0.43 20.10 3.80
N ALA A 89 -0.63 20.85 2.71
CA ALA A 89 -1.68 20.53 1.74
C ALA A 89 -1.42 19.21 1.04
N ARG A 90 -0.15 18.90 0.79
CA ARG A 90 0.25 17.63 0.17
C ARG A 90 0.02 16.45 1.13
N VAL A 91 0.32 16.64 2.42
CA VAL A 91 0.04 15.65 3.46
C VAL A 91 -1.46 15.35 3.54
N GLU A 92 -2.30 16.40 3.58
CA GLU A 92 -3.76 16.24 3.61
C GLU A 92 -4.27 15.46 2.39
N LEU A 93 -3.76 15.78 1.21
CA LEU A 93 -4.18 15.14 -0.03
C LEU A 93 -3.98 13.62 0.01
N PHE A 94 -2.87 13.15 0.57
CA PHE A 94 -2.54 11.72 0.57
C PHE A 94 -3.04 10.97 1.80
N GLU A 95 -3.34 11.66 2.90
CA GLU A 95 -3.62 11.03 4.20
C GLU A 95 -4.72 9.97 4.13
N ALA A 96 -5.88 10.34 3.63
CA ALA A 96 -7.02 9.41 3.60
C ALA A 96 -6.74 8.18 2.74
N ALA A 97 -6.08 8.36 1.59
CA ALA A 97 -5.78 7.27 0.68
C ALA A 97 -4.75 6.29 1.28
N VAL A 98 -3.70 6.81 1.90
CA VAL A 98 -2.66 5.98 2.53
C VAL A 98 -3.21 5.27 3.77
N ARG A 99 -4.01 5.95 4.60
CA ARG A 99 -4.66 5.32 5.75
C ARG A 99 -5.58 4.18 5.34
N ALA A 100 -6.32 4.34 4.25
CA ALA A 100 -7.18 3.28 3.74
C ALA A 100 -6.37 2.02 3.41
N VAL A 101 -5.19 2.15 2.81
CA VAL A 101 -4.31 1.01 2.52
C VAL A 101 -3.80 0.38 3.82
N ILE A 102 -3.34 1.17 4.77
CA ILE A 102 -2.86 0.68 6.07
C ILE A 102 -3.96 -0.10 6.79
N ASP A 103 -5.18 0.44 6.81
CA ASP A 103 -6.34 -0.19 7.47
C ASP A 103 -6.73 -1.50 6.78
N GLU A 104 -6.69 -1.56 5.45
CA GLU A 104 -6.98 -2.78 4.70
C GLU A 104 -5.93 -3.86 4.93
N LEU A 105 -4.66 -3.49 5.04
CA LEU A 105 -3.59 -4.44 5.40
C LEU A 105 -3.86 -5.06 6.78
N ALA A 106 -4.27 -4.24 7.75
CA ALA A 106 -4.60 -4.71 9.09
C ALA A 106 -5.85 -5.61 9.08
N ALA A 107 -6.89 -5.21 8.37
CA ALA A 107 -8.14 -5.96 8.29
C ALA A 107 -7.94 -7.31 7.59
N ALA A 108 -7.19 -7.33 6.50
CA ALA A 108 -6.91 -8.56 5.77
C ALA A 108 -6.08 -9.54 6.61
N ALA A 109 -5.08 -9.05 7.32
CA ALA A 109 -4.26 -9.90 8.21
C ALA A 109 -5.09 -10.48 9.36
N ALA A 110 -6.02 -9.70 9.91
CA ALA A 110 -6.87 -10.13 11.03
C ALA A 110 -7.93 -11.16 10.60
N CYS A 111 -8.39 -11.12 9.35
CA CYS A 111 -9.43 -12.01 8.84
C CYS A 111 -8.90 -13.36 8.39
N GLU A 112 -7.60 -13.52 8.18
CA GLU A 112 -7.03 -14.79 7.73
C GLU A 112 -6.75 -15.70 8.93
N PRO A 113 -7.14 -16.98 8.85
CA PRO A 113 -6.79 -17.95 9.90
C PRO A 113 -5.27 -18.12 9.95
N GLY A 114 -4.74 -18.09 11.12
CA GLY A 114 -3.32 -18.09 11.43
C GLY A 114 -2.48 -19.22 10.84
#